data_63e512872a8b6656d3451f1688577124
#
_entry.id   63e512872a8b6656d3451f1688577124
#
_cell.length_a   1.000
_cell.length_b   1.000
_cell.length_c   1.000
_cell.angle_alpha   90.00
_cell.angle_beta   90.00
_cell.angle_gamma   90.00
#
_symmetry.space_group_name_H-M   'P 1'
#
loop_
_entity.id
_entity.type
_entity.pdbx_description
1 polymer ?
#
loop_
_entity_poly.entity_id
_entity_poly.type
_entity_poly.pdbx_seq_one_letter_code
_entity_poly.pdbx_strand_id
1 'polypeptide(L)'
;MKASQSSLYRELENLMLWFIPVGNNIPKDFALRNLGERLQNELLDAMTACSLALQTPDLPQRLELINLVKLHITAVQSITKVFVEFSSREGNVKRVISQKQRVALLKEMAAIGNQIARWAKSTQDSIQKLPID
;
A
#
# COMPACT_ATOMS: atom_id res chain seq x y z
N MET A 1 -15.08 -0.22 14.49
CA MET A 1 -13.65 -0.08 14.84
C MET A 1 -13.10 1.22 14.28
N LYS A 2 -12.34 1.95 15.08
CA LYS A 2 -11.66 3.15 14.58
C LYS A 2 -10.47 2.73 13.69
N ALA A 3 -10.21 3.48 12.62
CA ALA A 3 -9.10 3.19 11.71
C ALA A 3 -7.77 3.04 12.45
N SER A 4 -7.50 3.91 13.44
CA SER A 4 -6.27 3.89 14.23
C SER A 4 -6.07 2.60 15.03
N GLN A 5 -7.11 1.78 15.20
CA GLN A 5 -7.04 0.50 15.90
C GLN A 5 -6.79 -0.67 14.97
N SER A 6 -6.86 -0.45 13.66
CA SER A 6 -6.59 -1.48 12.66
C SER A 6 -5.09 -1.66 12.48
N SER A 7 -4.60 -2.90 12.54
CA SER A 7 -3.19 -3.18 12.27
C SER A 7 -2.83 -2.86 10.82
N LEU A 8 -3.74 -3.14 9.89
CA LEU A 8 -3.53 -2.82 8.48
C LEU A 8 -3.39 -1.31 8.27
N TYR A 9 -4.29 -0.51 8.83
CA TYR A 9 -4.22 0.94 8.71
C TYR A 9 -2.90 1.47 9.27
N ARG A 10 -2.48 0.98 10.44
CA ARG A 10 -1.22 1.40 11.06
C ARG A 10 -0.02 1.02 10.21
N GLU A 11 -0.04 -0.14 9.57
CA GLU A 11 1.04 -0.56 8.67
C GLU A 11 1.11 0.31 7.43
N LEU A 12 -0.04 0.71 6.86
CA LEU A 12 -0.08 1.65 5.74
C LEU A 12 0.47 3.02 6.16
N GLU A 13 0.09 3.49 7.34
CA GLU A 13 0.58 4.74 7.90
C GLU A 13 2.11 4.68 8.12
N ASN A 14 2.60 3.59 8.70
CA ASN A 14 4.03 3.38 8.90
C ASN A 14 4.78 3.37 7.57
N LEU A 15 4.21 2.74 6.55
CA LEU A 15 4.81 2.72 5.22
C LEU A 15 4.91 4.13 4.64
N MET A 16 3.86 4.95 4.80
CA MET A 16 3.88 6.34 4.37
C MET A 16 4.95 7.14 5.12
N LEU A 17 5.02 6.99 6.45
CA LEU A 17 6.01 7.69 7.27
C LEU A 17 7.43 7.27 6.92
N TRP A 18 7.63 6.01 6.55
CA TRP A 18 8.92 5.52 6.06
C TRP A 18 9.27 6.14 4.71
N PHE A 19 8.28 6.27 3.83
CA PHE A 19 8.52 6.76 2.46
C PHE A 19 8.84 8.26 2.41
N ILE A 20 8.29 9.08 3.31
CA ILE A 20 8.50 10.54 3.28
C ILE A 20 9.99 10.91 3.28
N PRO A 21 10.83 10.43 4.23
CA PRO A 21 12.26 10.73 4.18
C PRO A 21 12.96 10.10 2.97
N VAL A 22 12.53 8.94 2.51
CA VAL A 22 13.05 8.32 1.28
C VAL A 22 12.75 9.20 0.07
N GLY A 23 11.53 9.73 0.01
CA GLY A 23 11.10 10.63 -1.06
C GLY A 23 11.97 11.88 -1.17
N ASN A 24 12.46 12.39 -0.04
CA ASN A 24 13.34 13.55 -0.02
C ASN A 24 14.71 13.27 -0.67
N ASN A 25 15.10 12.00 -0.79
CA ASN A 25 16.35 11.58 -1.41
C ASN A 25 16.18 11.20 -2.90
N ILE A 26 14.97 11.28 -3.43
CA ILE A 26 14.73 11.01 -4.85
C ILE A 26 15.38 12.14 -5.66
N PRO A 27 16.22 11.79 -6.67
CA PRO A 27 16.82 12.80 -7.54
C PRO A 27 15.74 13.67 -8.19
N LYS A 28 16.09 14.94 -8.45
CA LYS A 28 15.16 15.90 -9.07
C LYS A 28 14.90 15.61 -10.55
N ASP A 29 15.16 14.40 -10.99
CA ASP A 29 14.80 13.92 -12.30
C ASP A 29 13.27 13.89 -12.44
N PHE A 30 12.77 14.39 -13.57
CA PHE A 30 11.34 14.50 -13.81
C PHE A 30 10.62 13.15 -13.66
N ALA A 31 11.16 12.10 -14.26
CA ALA A 31 10.53 10.78 -14.23
C ALA A 31 10.49 10.18 -12.82
N LEU A 32 11.62 10.24 -12.11
CA LEU A 32 11.71 9.70 -10.74
C LEU A 32 10.84 10.48 -9.77
N ARG A 33 10.79 11.81 -9.91
CA ARG A 33 9.94 12.64 -9.07
C ARG A 33 8.47 12.33 -9.29
N ASN A 34 8.05 12.16 -10.55
CA ASN A 34 6.67 11.79 -10.88
C ASN A 34 6.30 10.43 -10.30
N LEU A 35 7.20 9.44 -10.37
CA LEU A 35 6.97 8.13 -9.77
C LEU A 35 6.84 8.23 -8.25
N GLY A 36 7.66 9.07 -7.60
CA GLY A 36 7.59 9.30 -6.17
C GLY A 36 6.27 9.93 -5.74
N GLU A 37 5.82 10.95 -6.46
CA GLU A 37 4.52 11.59 -6.22
C GLU A 37 3.37 10.60 -6.42
N ARG A 38 3.44 9.80 -7.47
CA ARG A 38 2.44 8.77 -7.76
C ARG A 38 2.37 7.74 -6.64
N LEU A 39 3.53 7.28 -6.16
CA LEU A 39 3.59 6.32 -5.07
C LEU A 39 2.95 6.89 -3.81
N GLN A 40 3.26 8.13 -3.46
CA GLN A 40 2.69 8.80 -2.30
C GLN A 40 1.17 8.92 -2.42
N ASN A 41 0.67 9.31 -3.58
CA ASN A 41 -0.77 9.41 -3.82
C ASN A 41 -1.47 8.06 -3.72
N GLU A 42 -0.87 7.00 -4.26
CA GLU A 42 -1.44 5.65 -4.16
C GLU A 42 -1.51 5.17 -2.71
N LEU A 43 -0.48 5.47 -1.90
CA LEU A 43 -0.51 5.14 -0.48
C LEU A 43 -1.61 5.90 0.27
N LEU A 44 -1.77 7.20 -0.01
CA LEU A 44 -2.84 8.00 0.60
C LEU A 44 -4.21 7.46 0.21
N ASP A 45 -4.39 7.09 -1.05
CA ASP A 45 -5.65 6.51 -1.53
C ASP A 45 -5.93 5.16 -0.87
N ALA A 46 -4.89 4.33 -0.68
CA ALA A 46 -5.02 3.07 0.05
C ALA A 46 -5.45 3.30 1.49
N MET A 47 -4.85 4.28 2.18
CA MET A 47 -5.21 4.63 3.55
C MET A 47 -6.65 5.12 3.63
N THR A 48 -7.07 5.96 2.70
CA THR A 48 -8.43 6.48 2.63
C THR A 48 -9.44 5.35 2.43
N ALA A 49 -9.20 4.47 1.47
CA ALA A 49 -10.07 3.33 1.20
C ALA A 49 -10.14 2.39 2.41
N CYS A 50 -9.01 2.14 3.06
CA CYS A 50 -8.95 1.32 4.28
C CYS A 50 -9.80 1.92 5.40
N SER A 51 -9.65 3.21 5.65
CA SER A 51 -10.43 3.93 6.67
C SER A 51 -11.92 3.87 6.39
N LEU A 52 -12.32 4.10 5.13
CA LEU A 52 -13.72 4.01 4.72
C LEU A 52 -14.27 2.60 4.89
N ALA A 53 -13.49 1.58 4.52
CA ALA A 53 -13.91 0.19 4.67
C ALA A 53 -14.17 -0.18 6.13
N LEU A 54 -13.31 0.29 7.03
CA LEU A 54 -13.46 0.04 8.47
C LEU A 54 -14.71 0.69 9.07
N GLN A 55 -15.19 1.77 8.44
CA GLN A 55 -16.36 2.52 8.89
C GLN A 55 -17.65 2.11 8.17
N THR A 56 -17.58 1.25 7.18
CA THR A 56 -18.72 0.85 6.36
C THR A 56 -19.32 -0.44 6.89
N PRO A 57 -20.54 -0.41 7.46
CA PRO A 57 -21.18 -1.61 8.00
C PRO A 57 -21.74 -2.55 6.93
N ASP A 58 -22.11 -2.03 5.77
CA ASP A 58 -22.64 -2.83 4.67
C ASP A 58 -21.52 -3.68 4.06
N LEU A 59 -21.64 -5.01 4.18
CA LEU A 59 -20.57 -5.93 3.80
C LEU A 59 -20.20 -5.88 2.31
N PRO A 60 -21.16 -5.87 1.37
CA PRO A 60 -20.79 -5.73 -0.05
C PRO A 60 -20.05 -4.43 -0.36
N GLN A 61 -20.46 -3.30 0.21
CA GLN A 61 -19.74 -2.03 0.05
C GLN A 61 -18.36 -2.08 0.68
N ARG A 62 -18.25 -2.70 1.86
CA ARG A 62 -16.95 -2.88 2.53
C ARG A 62 -16.00 -3.69 1.63
N LEU A 63 -16.49 -4.76 1.02
CA LEU A 63 -15.66 -5.58 0.13
C LEU A 63 -15.16 -4.78 -1.07
N GLU A 64 -16.01 -3.94 -1.66
CA GLU A 64 -15.58 -3.06 -2.76
C GLU A 64 -14.45 -2.13 -2.32
N LEU A 65 -14.54 -1.56 -1.11
CA LEU A 65 -13.50 -0.68 -0.57
C LEU A 65 -12.22 -1.45 -0.27
N ILE A 66 -12.31 -2.68 0.25
CA ILE A 66 -11.15 -3.54 0.47
C ILE A 66 -10.44 -3.83 -0.87
N ASN A 67 -11.20 -4.07 -1.93
CA ASN A 67 -10.64 -4.29 -3.26
C ASN A 67 -9.95 -3.05 -3.80
N LEU A 68 -10.42 -1.83 -3.45
CA LEU A 68 -9.73 -0.60 -3.77
C LEU A 68 -8.40 -0.48 -3.03
N VAL A 69 -8.36 -0.87 -1.75
CA VAL A 69 -7.08 -0.92 -1.00
C VAL A 69 -6.10 -1.81 -1.74
N LYS A 70 -6.55 -3.00 -2.15
CA LYS A 70 -5.72 -3.95 -2.90
C LYS A 70 -5.19 -3.34 -4.19
N LEU A 71 -6.05 -2.65 -4.95
CA LEU A 71 -5.68 -2.00 -6.20
C LEU A 71 -4.55 -0.98 -5.99
N HIS A 72 -4.72 -0.09 -5.01
CA HIS A 72 -3.73 0.95 -4.73
C HIS A 72 -2.41 0.36 -4.21
N ILE A 73 -2.47 -0.67 -3.39
CA ILE A 73 -1.26 -1.34 -2.89
C ILE A 73 -0.54 -2.07 -4.03
N THR A 74 -1.27 -2.66 -4.97
CA THR A 74 -0.66 -3.26 -6.17
C THR A 74 0.10 -2.20 -6.98
N ALA A 75 -0.48 -1.00 -7.12
CA ALA A 75 0.20 0.11 -7.78
C ALA A 75 1.46 0.53 -7.03
N VAL A 76 1.41 0.62 -5.70
CA VAL A 76 2.59 0.92 -4.86
C VAL A 76 3.69 -0.12 -5.08
N GLN A 77 3.34 -1.41 -5.10
CA GLN A 77 4.29 -2.48 -5.35
C GLN A 77 4.97 -2.35 -6.71
N SER A 78 4.19 -2.03 -7.75
CA SER A 78 4.70 -1.86 -9.10
C SER A 78 5.67 -0.68 -9.20
N ILE A 79 5.32 0.46 -8.59
CA ILE A 79 6.18 1.65 -8.58
C ILE A 79 7.47 1.37 -7.79
N THR A 80 7.36 0.70 -6.64
CA THR A 80 8.51 0.33 -5.82
C THR A 80 9.48 -0.55 -6.62
N LYS A 81 8.94 -1.51 -7.37
CA LYS A 81 9.75 -2.38 -8.23
C LYS A 81 10.53 -1.56 -9.26
N VAL A 82 9.90 -0.56 -9.86
CA VAL A 82 10.57 0.31 -10.83
C VAL A 82 11.75 1.07 -10.17
N PHE A 83 11.56 1.62 -8.97
CA PHE A 83 12.64 2.29 -8.23
C PHE A 83 13.82 1.35 -7.97
N VAL A 84 13.52 0.12 -7.55
CA VAL A 84 14.56 -0.89 -7.26
C VAL A 84 15.32 -1.26 -8.53
N GLU A 85 14.61 -1.52 -9.62
CA GLU A 85 15.22 -1.87 -10.92
C GLU A 85 16.08 -0.73 -11.45
N PHE A 86 15.58 0.51 -11.37
CA PHE A 86 16.35 1.68 -11.80
C PHE A 86 17.66 1.80 -11.01
N SER A 87 17.57 1.67 -9.68
CA SER A 87 18.75 1.76 -8.81
C SER A 87 19.78 0.66 -9.10
N SER A 88 19.34 -0.52 -9.54
CA SER A 88 20.23 -1.62 -9.90
C SER A 88 20.96 -1.41 -11.24
N ARG A 89 20.27 -0.81 -12.22
CA ARG A 89 20.80 -0.67 -13.59
C ARG A 89 21.78 0.48 -13.73
N GLU A 90 21.56 1.55 -12.99
CA GLU A 90 22.30 2.81 -13.11
C GLU A 90 23.54 2.85 -12.20
N GLY A 91 24.35 1.84 -12.18
CA GLY A 91 25.48 1.55 -11.28
C GLY A 91 26.20 2.71 -10.58
N ASN A 92 26.20 3.92 -11.16
CA ASN A 92 26.83 5.12 -10.58
C ASN A 92 25.83 6.12 -10.02
N VAL A 93 24.52 5.84 -10.09
CA VAL A 93 23.50 6.74 -9.56
C VAL A 93 23.32 6.45 -8.08
N LYS A 94 23.25 7.51 -7.28
CA LYS A 94 22.93 7.39 -5.86
C LYS A 94 21.63 6.62 -5.70
N ARG A 95 21.69 5.49 -5.00
CA ARG A 95 20.51 4.64 -4.82
C ARG A 95 19.46 5.38 -4.01
N VAL A 96 18.24 5.40 -4.53
CA VAL A 96 17.09 5.95 -3.81
C VAL A 96 16.79 5.10 -2.58
N ILE A 97 16.95 3.78 -2.73
CA ILE A 97 16.67 2.80 -1.68
C ILE A 97 17.90 1.90 -1.52
N SER A 98 18.38 1.74 -0.28
CA SER A 98 19.50 0.84 0.02
C SER A 98 19.05 -0.63 -0.06
N GLN A 99 20.01 -1.56 -0.16
CA GLN A 99 19.71 -2.99 -0.17
C GLN A 99 18.95 -3.43 1.09
N LYS A 100 19.35 -2.91 2.25
CA LYS A 100 18.67 -3.21 3.52
C LYS A 100 17.24 -2.70 3.53
N GLN A 101 17.02 -1.48 3.03
CA GLN A 101 15.70 -0.88 2.90
C GLN A 101 14.83 -1.67 1.92
N ARG A 102 15.41 -2.15 0.82
CA ARG A 102 14.72 -2.97 -0.16
C ARG A 102 14.15 -4.25 0.46
N VAL A 103 14.99 -4.97 1.22
CA VAL A 103 14.57 -6.22 1.87
C VAL A 103 13.45 -5.96 2.87
N ALA A 104 13.60 -4.91 3.70
CA ALA A 104 12.59 -4.52 4.68
C ALA A 104 11.26 -4.15 4.00
N LEU A 105 11.33 -3.37 2.91
CA LEU A 105 10.16 -2.94 2.17
C LEU A 105 9.42 -4.13 1.54
N LEU A 106 10.14 -5.08 0.94
CA LEU A 106 9.51 -6.25 0.33
C LEU A 106 8.78 -7.10 1.37
N LYS A 107 9.36 -7.27 2.56
CA LYS A 107 8.70 -7.98 3.67
C LYS A 107 7.44 -7.26 4.12
N GLU A 108 7.52 -5.95 4.28
CA GLU A 108 6.37 -5.13 4.70
C GLU A 108 5.24 -5.19 3.67
N MET A 109 5.58 -5.07 2.39
CA MET A 109 4.58 -5.13 1.31
C MET A 109 3.91 -6.50 1.25
N ALA A 110 4.66 -7.58 1.47
CA ALA A 110 4.11 -8.94 1.51
C ALA A 110 3.14 -9.11 2.70
N ALA A 111 3.51 -8.59 3.87
CA ALA A 111 2.67 -8.64 5.06
C ALA A 111 1.36 -7.86 4.85
N ILE A 112 1.43 -6.69 4.27
CA ILE A 112 0.26 -5.86 3.94
C ILE A 112 -0.64 -6.61 2.94
N GLY A 113 -0.07 -7.16 1.89
CA GLY A 113 -0.82 -7.92 0.89
C GLY A 113 -1.57 -9.11 1.49
N ASN A 114 -0.92 -9.84 2.39
CA ASN A 114 -1.53 -10.97 3.08
C ASN A 114 -2.68 -10.54 3.99
N GLN A 115 -2.55 -9.43 4.69
CA GLN A 115 -3.62 -8.91 5.55
C GLN A 115 -4.83 -8.48 4.72
N ILE A 116 -4.61 -7.80 3.60
CA ILE A 116 -5.69 -7.39 2.69
C ILE A 116 -6.43 -8.63 2.17
N ALA A 117 -5.70 -9.65 1.74
CA ALA A 117 -6.28 -10.88 1.21
C ALA A 117 -7.14 -11.59 2.27
N ARG A 118 -6.64 -11.70 3.51
CA ARG A 118 -7.41 -12.33 4.61
C ARG A 118 -8.66 -11.53 4.94
N TRP A 119 -8.56 -10.20 4.95
CA TRP A 119 -9.70 -9.34 5.24
C TRP A 119 -10.77 -9.45 4.14
N ALA A 120 -10.36 -9.44 2.88
CA ALA A 120 -11.27 -9.62 1.75
C ALA A 120 -11.97 -10.98 1.83
N LYS A 121 -11.24 -12.05 2.10
CA LYS A 121 -11.81 -13.40 2.24
C LYS A 121 -12.79 -13.48 3.40
N SER A 122 -12.42 -12.95 4.56
CA SER A 122 -13.27 -12.93 5.74
C SER A 122 -14.59 -12.18 5.47
N THR A 123 -14.50 -11.03 4.79
CA THR A 123 -15.67 -10.26 4.41
C THR A 123 -16.54 -11.01 3.41
N GLN A 124 -15.94 -11.65 2.41
CA GLN A 124 -16.65 -12.46 1.43
C GLN A 124 -17.39 -13.62 2.10
N ASP A 125 -16.75 -14.32 3.02
CA ASP A 125 -17.34 -15.41 3.78
C ASP A 125 -18.54 -14.92 4.59
N SER A 126 -18.44 -13.74 5.18
CA SER A 126 -19.53 -13.12 5.94
C SER A 126 -20.72 -12.76 5.04
N ILE A 127 -20.44 -12.28 3.82
CA ILE A 127 -21.50 -12.00 2.82
C ILE A 127 -22.26 -13.27 2.48
N GLN A 128 -21.57 -14.39 2.28
CA GLN A 128 -22.17 -15.68 1.92
C GLN A 128 -23.06 -16.23 3.04
N LYS A 129 -22.85 -15.80 4.27
CA LYS A 129 -23.65 -16.21 5.43
C LYS A 129 -24.87 -15.34 5.67
N LEU A 130 -25.07 -14.26 4.88
CA LEU A 130 -26.23 -13.41 5.03
C LEU A 130 -27.49 -14.15 4.61
N PRO A 131 -28.63 -13.91 5.31
CA PRO A 131 -29.91 -14.54 4.92
C PRO A 131 -30.29 -14.12 3.51
N ILE A 132 -30.86 -15.08 2.75
CA ILE A 132 -31.43 -14.82 1.44
C ILE A 132 -32.88 -14.42 1.64
N ASP A 133 -33.21 -13.18 1.30
CA ASP A 133 -34.60 -12.67 1.38
C ASP A 133 -35.33 -12.91 0.08
#